data_468534020859606b3cbbb77824e7d370
#
_entry.id   468534020859606b3cbbb77824e7d370
#
_cell.length_a   1.000
_cell.length_b   1.000
_cell.length_c   1.000
_cell.angle_alpha   90.00
_cell.angle_beta   90.00
_cell.angle_gamma   90.00
#
_symmetry.space_group_name_H-M   'P 1'
#
loop_
_entity.id
_entity.type
_entity.pdbx_description
1 polymer ?
#
loop_
_entity_poly.entity_id
_entity_poly.type
_entity_poly.pdbx_seq_one_letter_code
_entity_poly.pdbx_strand_id
1 'polypeptide(L)' 'MDNNYNYNDFLDKSVVVNTYFSKKPIIGEVVETTDNSITIAPTLSNSGTDYHKSNFDKENTYYFPSNAIICLKEFE' A
#
# COMPACT_ATOMS: atom_id res chain seq x y z
N MET A 1 6.23 -20.81 5.80
CA MET A 1 5.78 -20.69 4.66
C MET A 1 5.76 -19.36 4.17
N ASP A 2 5.92 -19.19 3.09
CA ASP A 2 6.13 -17.96 2.60
C ASP A 2 4.95 -17.45 2.03
N ASN A 3 4.79 -16.23 2.16
CA ASN A 3 3.77 -15.54 1.56
C ASN A 3 4.27 -15.09 0.28
N ASN A 4 3.98 -15.79 -0.70
CA ASN A 4 4.50 -15.45 -1.97
C ASN A 4 3.62 -14.45 -2.63
N TYR A 5 3.55 -13.27 -2.04
CA TYR A 5 2.90 -12.20 -2.73
C TYR A 5 3.74 -11.85 -3.93
N ASN A 6 3.13 -11.75 -5.06
CA ASN A 6 3.78 -11.16 -6.19
C ASN A 6 3.44 -9.68 -6.13
N TYR A 7 4.30 -8.90 -5.53
CA TYR A 7 3.98 -7.51 -5.29
C TYR A 7 3.75 -6.75 -6.58
N ASN A 8 4.38 -7.19 -7.65
CA ASN A 8 4.20 -6.51 -8.92
C ASN A 8 2.77 -6.57 -9.42
N ASP A 9 1.99 -7.54 -8.96
CA ASP A 9 0.58 -7.62 -9.33
C ASP A 9 -0.23 -6.48 -8.73
N PHE A 10 0.31 -5.81 -7.73
CA PHE A 10 -0.39 -4.70 -7.10
C PHE A 10 0.06 -3.35 -7.62
N LEU A 11 1.00 -3.31 -8.55
CA LEU A 11 1.50 -2.04 -9.05
C LEU A 11 0.37 -1.24 -9.67
N ASP A 12 0.30 0.03 -9.32
CA ASP A 12 -0.72 0.97 -9.79
C ASP A 12 -2.12 0.65 -9.28
N LYS A 13 -2.24 -0.21 -8.30
CA LYS A 13 -3.53 -0.52 -7.70
C LYS A 13 -3.65 0.10 -6.33
N SER A 14 -4.89 0.39 -5.94
CA SER A 14 -5.17 0.86 -4.60
C SER A 14 -5.25 -0.33 -3.67
N VAL A 15 -4.56 -0.26 -2.55
CA VAL A 15 -4.48 -1.39 -1.64
C VAL A 15 -4.69 -0.94 -0.21
N VAL A 16 -5.03 -1.92 0.61
CA VAL A 16 -5.04 -1.76 2.07
C VAL A 16 -3.91 -2.62 2.58
N VAL A 17 -3.00 -2.01 3.33
CA VAL A 17 -1.87 -2.76 3.87
C VAL A 17 -1.83 -2.59 5.38
N ASN A 18 -1.69 -3.72 6.07
CA ASN A 18 -1.46 -3.73 7.52
C ASN A 18 0.01 -3.99 7.74
N THR A 19 0.62 -3.17 8.57
CA THR A 19 2.05 -3.30 8.83
C THR A 19 2.31 -3.33 10.33
N TYR A 20 3.52 -3.73 10.67
CA TYR A 20 3.94 -3.71 12.07
C TYR A 20 4.24 -2.31 12.55
N PHE A 21 4.31 -1.33 11.65
CA PHE A 21 4.62 0.03 12.03
C PHE A 21 3.40 0.83 12.44
N SER A 22 2.20 0.36 12.12
CA SER A 22 1.02 1.17 12.34
C SER A 22 -0.09 0.30 12.89
N LYS A 23 -0.84 0.82 13.84
CA LYS A 23 -1.98 0.10 14.38
C LYS A 23 -3.15 0.09 13.43
N LYS A 24 -3.20 1.07 12.54
CA LYS A 24 -4.31 1.18 11.60
C LYS A 24 -3.83 0.79 10.23
N PRO A 25 -4.69 0.20 9.41
CA PRO A 25 -4.30 -0.11 8.05
C PRO A 25 -4.02 1.18 7.27
N ILE A 26 -3.15 1.05 6.30
CA ILE A 26 -2.78 2.16 5.44
C ILE A 26 -3.40 1.91 4.10
N ILE A 27 -4.12 2.90 3.58
CA ILE A 27 -4.75 2.82 2.28
C ILE A 27 -3.99 3.72 1.34
N GLY A 28 -3.60 3.19 0.19
CA GLY A 28 -2.86 3.99 -0.77
C GLY A 28 -2.70 3.25 -2.07
N GLU A 29 -1.98 3.89 -2.98
CA GLU A 29 -1.72 3.30 -4.30
C GLU A 29 -0.28 2.81 -4.32
N VAL A 30 -0.08 1.63 -4.87
CA VAL A 30 1.26 1.05 -4.99
C VAL A 30 1.92 1.70 -6.19
N VAL A 31 3.00 2.44 -5.95
CA VAL A 31 3.67 3.18 -7.00
C VAL A 31 4.97 2.52 -7.44
N GLU A 32 5.50 1.61 -6.63
CA GLU A 32 6.72 0.94 -7.00
C GLU A 32 6.79 -0.38 -6.26
N THR A 33 7.31 -1.41 -6.90
CA THR A 33 7.46 -2.71 -6.25
C THR A 33 8.83 -3.28 -6.57
N THR A 34 9.30 -4.13 -5.65
CA THR A 34 10.46 -4.97 -5.91
C THR A 34 10.07 -6.37 -5.51
N ASP A 35 11.03 -7.30 -5.55
CA ASP A 35 10.73 -8.69 -5.18
C ASP A 35 10.33 -8.80 -3.72
N ASN A 36 10.76 -7.87 -2.87
CA ASN A 36 10.50 -8.01 -1.45
C ASN A 36 10.14 -6.70 -0.79
N SER A 37 9.55 -5.78 -1.53
CA SER A 37 9.11 -4.52 -0.93
C SER A 37 8.06 -3.85 -1.80
N ILE A 38 7.33 -2.92 -1.20
CA ILE A 38 6.40 -2.07 -1.94
C ILE A 38 6.58 -0.65 -1.46
N THR A 39 6.25 0.29 -2.34
CA THR A 39 6.20 1.71 -2.00
C THR A 39 4.78 2.19 -2.24
N ILE A 40 4.22 2.85 -1.26
CA ILE A 40 2.81 3.22 -1.24
C ILE A 40 2.67 4.72 -1.18
N ALA A 41 1.82 5.27 -2.05
CA ALA A 41 1.41 6.66 -1.96
C ALA A 41 0.12 6.68 -1.14
N PRO A 42 0.14 7.21 0.08
CA PRO A 42 -1.04 7.13 0.94
C PRO A 42 -2.14 8.03 0.45
N THR A 43 -3.35 7.74 0.88
CA THR A 43 -4.48 8.56 0.50
C THR A 43 -4.38 9.93 1.14
N LEU A 44 -4.74 10.95 0.36
CA LEU A 44 -4.82 12.31 0.88
C LEU A 44 -6.15 12.61 1.49
N SER A 45 -7.16 11.78 1.19
CA SER A 45 -8.50 12.09 1.61
C SER A 45 -8.69 11.81 3.09
N ASN A 46 -9.22 12.75 3.80
CA ASN A 46 -9.56 12.57 5.20
C ASN A 46 -11.03 12.30 5.39
N SER A 47 -11.81 12.37 4.34
CA SER A 47 -13.24 12.19 4.49
C SER A 47 -13.60 10.73 4.64
N GLY A 48 -12.72 9.84 4.26
CA GLY A 48 -12.95 8.44 4.45
C GLY A 48 -13.79 7.79 3.39
N THR A 49 -14.27 8.54 2.43
CA THR A 49 -15.16 7.97 1.44
C THR A 49 -14.67 8.14 0.02
N ASP A 50 -13.62 8.90 -0.18
CA ASP A 50 -13.22 9.26 -1.54
C ASP A 50 -11.81 8.80 -1.80
N TYR A 51 -11.67 7.54 -2.15
CA TYR A 51 -10.35 6.95 -2.35
C TYR A 51 -10.04 6.82 -3.83
N HIS A 52 -10.21 7.92 -4.56
CA HIS A 52 -9.89 7.91 -5.97
C HIS A 52 -8.40 8.03 -6.18
N LYS A 53 -7.93 7.57 -7.31
CA LYS A 53 -6.51 7.56 -7.61
C LYS A 53 -5.89 8.92 -7.55
N SER A 54 -6.64 9.96 -7.86
CA SER A 54 -6.10 11.31 -7.85
C SER A 54 -5.85 11.83 -6.45
N ASN A 55 -6.30 11.11 -5.43
CA ASN A 55 -6.19 11.57 -4.06
C ASN A 55 -5.05 10.91 -3.30
N PHE A 56 -4.05 10.42 -3.99
CA PHE A 56 -2.92 9.79 -3.33
C PHE A 56 -1.71 10.72 -3.37
N ASP A 57 -0.98 10.72 -2.27
CA ASP A 57 0.17 11.61 -2.09
C ASP A 57 1.41 10.95 -2.66
N LYS A 58 1.71 11.24 -3.90
CA LYS A 58 2.83 10.61 -4.57
C LYS A 58 4.15 11.30 -4.28
N GLU A 59 4.12 12.38 -3.50
CA GLU A 59 5.34 13.05 -3.11
C GLU A 59 5.85 12.60 -1.76
N ASN A 60 5.00 11.99 -0.94
CA ASN A 60 5.39 11.54 0.38
C ASN A 60 5.03 10.07 0.54
N THR A 61 5.74 9.23 -0.19
CA THR A 61 5.43 7.81 -0.22
C THR A 61 6.05 7.10 0.98
N TYR A 62 5.49 5.93 1.28
CA TYR A 62 5.99 5.06 2.32
C TYR A 62 6.59 3.83 1.69
N TYR A 63 7.76 3.44 2.17
CA TYR A 63 8.43 2.24 1.71
C TYR A 63 8.27 1.15 2.76
N PHE A 64 7.78 0.00 2.35
CA PHE A 64 7.58 -1.13 3.26
C PHE A 64 8.29 -2.35 2.72
N PRO A 65 9.33 -2.84 3.42
CA PRO A 65 9.89 -4.15 3.06
C PRO A 65 8.89 -5.25 3.43
N SER A 66 9.04 -6.39 2.80
CA SER A 66 8.07 -7.46 2.96
C SER A 66 7.92 -7.91 4.40
N ASN A 67 9.00 -7.87 5.18
CA ASN A 67 8.91 -8.34 6.56
C ASN A 67 8.22 -7.34 7.48
N ALA A 68 7.86 -6.18 6.99
CA ALA A 68 7.06 -5.23 7.75
C ALA A 68 5.58 -5.37 7.46
N ILE A 69 5.22 -6.15 6.46
CA ILE A 69 3.84 -6.22 6.00
C ILE A 69 3.17 -7.42 6.63
N ILE A 70 2.06 -7.18 7.33
CA ILE A 70 1.28 -8.24 7.91
C ILE A 70 0.30 -8.78 6.88
N CYS A 71 -0.36 -7.89 6.17
CA CYS A 71 -1.39 -8.27 5.21
C CYS A 71 -1.50 -7.20 4.14
N LEU A 72 -1.70 -7.62 2.92
CA LEU A 72 -1.83 -6.71 1.78
C LEU A 72 -2.93 -7.22 0.90
N LYS A 73 -3.88 -6.36 0.57
CA LYS A 73 -4.90 -6.75 -0.36
C LYS A 73 -5.42 -5.54 -1.13
N GLU A 74 -5.96 -5.82 -2.29
CA GLU A 74 -6.46 -4.78 -3.16
C GLU A 74 -7.70 -4.15 -2.55
N PHE A 75 -7.75 -2.83 -2.63
CA PHE A 75 -8.87 -2.08 -2.09
C PHE A 75 -9.80 -1.75 -3.24
N GLU A 76 -11.02 -2.16 -3.10
CA GLU A 76 -11.97 -1.88 -4.15
C GLU A 76 -13.04 -0.99 -3.66
#